data_fbc51718da04d0a1049ab578a6a5b6cb
#
_entry.id   fbc51718da04d0a1049ab578a6a5b6cb
#
_cell.length_a   1.000
_cell.length_b   1.000
_cell.length_c   1.000
_cell.angle_alpha   90.00
_cell.angle_beta   90.00
_cell.angle_gamma   90.00
#
_symmetry.space_group_name_H-M   'P 1'
#
loop_
_entity.id
_entity.type
_entity.pdbx_description
1 polymer ?
#
loop_
_entity_poly.entity_id
_entity_poly.type
_entity_poly.pdbx_seq_one_letter_code
_entity_poly.pdbx_strand_id
1 'polypeptide(L)'
;VKGESVPMWKIAVADTAEDHLTLLKDALKAYFQETHRVFSVTSYTDLTFLEKDMAQGEHFDLLILDLVMNGQRSVEAVRRIREKEDGTPLIFLTANREYAVESYEMNALDYMIKPLKKERLVKRLDQLFKRKNPRFSVRTQGDYSYYGYDELVYFEAREHRVYGRRKDGREFKCSQNLGRIEEQLREDPRFYRCHRGYIVNLDYVEQIREVMLLKGDLRVPYRLRNKRKIKEDYQRYVTENICFLKEGKGSGKRMG
;
A
#
# COMPACT_ATOMS: atom_id res chain seq x y z
N VAL A 1 1.44 24.61 8.53
CA VAL A 1 1.95 23.26 8.81
C VAL A 1 1.84 22.53 7.49
N LYS A 2 3.00 22.19 6.86
CA LYS A 2 3.05 21.42 5.63
C LYS A 2 2.54 20.02 5.96
N GLY A 3 1.44 19.61 5.31
CA GLY A 3 0.94 18.25 5.42
C GLY A 3 2.00 17.31 4.84
N GLU A 4 2.51 16.40 5.65
CA GLU A 4 3.32 15.28 5.17
C GLU A 4 2.40 14.41 4.33
N SER A 5 2.69 14.32 3.04
CA SER A 5 1.98 13.44 2.11
C SER A 5 2.28 11.99 2.49
N VAL A 6 1.25 11.17 2.62
CA VAL A 6 1.41 9.72 2.76
C VAL A 6 2.28 9.24 1.58
N PRO A 7 3.36 8.49 1.83
CA PRO A 7 4.24 8.06 0.76
C PRO A 7 3.45 7.20 -0.23
N MET A 8 3.32 7.71 -1.45
CA MET A 8 2.68 7.01 -2.56
C MET A 8 3.73 6.14 -3.24
N TRP A 9 3.53 4.82 -3.21
CA TRP A 9 4.39 3.87 -3.89
C TRP A 9 4.21 3.97 -5.41
N LYS A 10 5.29 4.21 -6.12
CA LYS A 10 5.30 4.32 -7.59
C LYS A 10 5.87 3.03 -8.18
N ILE A 11 5.10 2.35 -9.00
CA ILE A 11 5.48 1.07 -9.60
C ILE A 11 5.46 1.20 -11.12
N ALA A 12 6.57 0.85 -11.75
CA ALA A 12 6.60 0.68 -13.20
C ALA A 12 6.42 -0.79 -13.55
N VAL A 13 5.56 -1.07 -14.52
CA VAL A 13 5.37 -2.40 -15.09
C VAL A 13 5.61 -2.35 -16.59
N ALA A 14 6.36 -3.31 -17.15
CA ALA A 14 6.62 -3.35 -18.59
C ALA A 14 6.39 -4.75 -19.14
N ASP A 15 5.54 -4.83 -20.17
CA ASP A 15 5.20 -6.04 -20.91
C ASP A 15 4.59 -5.63 -22.28
N THR A 16 4.80 -6.40 -23.31
CA THR A 16 4.18 -6.15 -24.62
C THR A 16 2.75 -6.66 -24.72
N ALA A 17 2.36 -7.61 -23.86
CA ALA A 17 1.03 -8.20 -23.86
C ALA A 17 0.11 -7.45 -22.87
N GLU A 18 -0.95 -6.84 -23.40
CA GLU A 18 -1.93 -6.08 -22.60
C GLU A 18 -2.61 -6.95 -21.53
N ASP A 19 -2.89 -8.22 -21.86
CA ASP A 19 -3.47 -9.16 -20.91
C ASP A 19 -2.56 -9.41 -19.70
N HIS A 20 -1.24 -9.48 -19.92
CA HIS A 20 -0.27 -9.62 -18.82
C HIS A 20 -0.20 -8.37 -17.97
N LEU A 21 -0.22 -7.19 -18.60
CA LEU A 21 -0.26 -5.91 -17.87
C LEU A 21 -1.51 -5.79 -17.02
N THR A 22 -2.67 -6.17 -17.56
CA THR A 22 -3.94 -6.15 -16.86
C THR A 22 -3.90 -7.08 -15.64
N LEU A 23 -3.47 -8.33 -15.84
CA LEU A 23 -3.36 -9.33 -14.77
C LEU A 23 -2.41 -8.87 -13.64
N LEU A 24 -1.29 -8.25 -14.01
CA LEU A 24 -0.32 -7.73 -13.06
C LEU A 24 -0.86 -6.52 -12.30
N LYS A 25 -1.51 -5.57 -13.00
CA LYS A 25 -2.18 -4.43 -12.37
C LYS A 25 -3.25 -4.87 -11.37
N ASP A 26 -4.07 -5.86 -11.73
CA ASP A 26 -5.11 -6.40 -10.84
C ASP A 26 -4.51 -7.06 -9.60
N ALA A 27 -3.42 -7.81 -9.75
CA ALA A 27 -2.72 -8.43 -8.64
C ALA A 27 -2.11 -7.38 -7.69
N LEU A 28 -1.48 -6.32 -8.24
CA LEU A 28 -0.95 -5.19 -7.46
C LEU A 28 -2.07 -4.44 -6.76
N LYS A 29 -3.17 -4.14 -7.47
CA LYS A 29 -4.34 -3.48 -6.91
C LYS A 29 -4.91 -4.25 -5.72
N ALA A 30 -5.11 -5.56 -5.86
CA ALA A 30 -5.59 -6.39 -4.78
C ALA A 30 -4.66 -6.35 -3.56
N TYR A 31 -3.34 -6.48 -3.77
CA TYR A 31 -2.35 -6.41 -2.69
C TYR A 31 -2.37 -5.07 -1.95
N PHE A 32 -2.34 -3.95 -2.67
CA PHE A 32 -2.28 -2.63 -2.06
C PHE A 32 -3.60 -2.23 -1.39
N GLN A 33 -4.75 -2.69 -1.92
CA GLN A 33 -6.04 -2.54 -1.26
C GLN A 33 -6.10 -3.34 0.05
N GLU A 34 -5.64 -4.59 0.04
CA GLU A 34 -5.61 -5.44 1.24
C GLU A 34 -4.65 -4.90 2.30
N THR A 35 -3.53 -4.32 1.88
CA THR A 35 -2.52 -3.75 2.79
C THR A 35 -2.75 -2.26 3.11
N HIS A 36 -3.84 -1.66 2.60
CA HIS A 36 -4.21 -0.25 2.82
C HIS A 36 -3.06 0.73 2.54
N ARG A 37 -2.43 0.60 1.38
CA ARG A 37 -1.32 1.45 0.96
C ARG A 37 -1.66 2.21 -0.30
N VAL A 38 -1.21 3.46 -0.39
CA VAL A 38 -1.35 4.27 -1.59
C VAL A 38 -0.29 3.86 -2.60
N PHE A 39 -0.69 3.67 -3.84
CA PHE A 39 0.24 3.37 -4.92
C PHE A 39 -0.24 3.91 -6.27
N SER A 40 0.69 4.05 -7.20
CA SER A 40 0.40 4.27 -8.61
C SER A 40 1.14 3.24 -9.44
N VAL A 41 0.54 2.82 -10.57
CA VAL A 41 1.17 1.94 -11.54
C VAL A 41 1.25 2.65 -12.87
N THR A 42 2.45 2.75 -13.42
CA THR A 42 2.70 3.20 -14.80
C THR A 42 3.08 2.00 -15.65
N SER A 43 2.39 1.83 -16.79
CA SER A 43 2.61 0.70 -17.71
C SER A 43 3.39 1.13 -18.92
N TYR A 44 4.28 0.27 -19.37
CA TYR A 44 5.11 0.48 -20.55
C TYR A 44 5.01 -0.74 -21.46
N THR A 45 4.79 -0.52 -22.75
CA THR A 45 4.87 -1.55 -23.78
C THR A 45 6.23 -1.54 -24.50
N ASP A 46 7.08 -0.55 -24.17
CA ASP A 46 8.45 -0.41 -24.65
C ASP A 46 9.31 0.22 -23.55
N LEU A 47 10.46 -0.39 -23.28
CA LEU A 47 11.38 0.07 -22.21
C LEU A 47 12.06 1.40 -22.52
N THR A 48 12.12 1.82 -23.79
CA THR A 48 12.68 3.13 -24.16
C THR A 48 11.90 4.28 -23.53
N PHE A 49 10.59 4.14 -23.35
CA PHE A 49 9.77 5.14 -22.64
C PHE A 49 10.03 5.14 -21.15
N LEU A 50 10.22 3.96 -20.54
CA LEU A 50 10.61 3.86 -19.13
C LEU A 50 11.98 4.52 -18.91
N GLU A 51 12.99 4.19 -19.73
CA GLU A 51 14.32 4.81 -19.66
C GLU A 51 14.25 6.33 -19.78
N LYS A 52 13.40 6.85 -20.68
CA LYS A 52 13.22 8.28 -20.90
C LYS A 52 12.57 8.95 -19.69
N ASP A 53 11.52 8.38 -19.13
CA ASP A 53 10.83 8.94 -17.98
C ASP A 53 11.78 8.97 -16.77
N MET A 54 12.54 7.90 -16.52
CA MET A 54 13.54 7.85 -15.46
C MET A 54 14.67 8.87 -15.70
N ALA A 55 15.13 9.04 -16.94
CA ALA A 55 16.13 10.06 -17.29
C ALA A 55 15.61 11.49 -17.09
N GLN A 56 14.30 11.71 -17.11
CA GLN A 56 13.64 12.98 -16.82
C GLN A 56 13.36 13.19 -15.33
N GLY A 57 13.82 12.28 -14.46
CA GLY A 57 13.69 12.38 -13.00
C GLY A 57 12.45 11.70 -12.43
N GLU A 58 11.71 10.89 -13.21
CA GLU A 58 10.67 10.03 -12.63
C GLU A 58 11.33 8.89 -11.86
N HIS A 59 10.95 8.72 -10.59
CA HIS A 59 11.45 7.68 -9.71
C HIS A 59 10.39 6.63 -9.42
N PHE A 60 10.80 5.38 -9.37
CA PHE A 60 9.93 4.25 -9.02
C PHE A 60 10.46 3.51 -7.79
N ASP A 61 9.55 3.01 -6.97
CA ASP A 61 9.87 2.20 -5.79
C ASP A 61 9.99 0.71 -6.13
N LEU A 62 9.49 0.31 -7.31
CA LEU A 62 9.56 -1.06 -7.83
C LEU A 62 9.42 -1.05 -9.35
N LEU A 63 10.28 -1.83 -10.00
CA LEU A 63 10.16 -2.16 -11.42
C LEU A 63 9.74 -3.64 -11.54
N ILE A 64 8.74 -3.94 -12.40
CA ILE A 64 8.37 -5.30 -12.77
C ILE A 64 8.41 -5.37 -14.31
N LEU A 65 9.41 -6.06 -14.85
CA LEU A 65 9.73 -5.98 -16.26
C LEU A 65 9.76 -7.36 -16.92
N ASP A 66 9.22 -7.46 -18.13
CA ASP A 66 9.51 -8.61 -18.99
C ASP A 66 10.90 -8.47 -19.65
N LEU A 67 11.66 -9.54 -19.68
CA LEU A 67 12.98 -9.60 -20.31
C LEU A 67 12.95 -9.73 -21.83
N VAL A 68 11.79 -10.08 -22.39
CA VAL A 68 11.62 -10.22 -23.85
C VAL A 68 10.44 -9.37 -24.29
N MET A 69 10.74 -8.23 -24.88
CA MET A 69 9.73 -7.31 -25.38
C MET A 69 9.93 -7.08 -26.87
N ASN A 70 8.85 -7.15 -27.66
CA ASN A 70 8.89 -6.99 -29.12
C ASN A 70 9.89 -7.93 -29.82
N GLY A 71 10.11 -9.15 -29.29
CA GLY A 71 11.08 -10.11 -29.83
C GLY A 71 12.53 -9.73 -29.56
N GLN A 72 12.80 -8.65 -28.85
CA GLN A 72 14.15 -8.20 -28.50
C GLN A 72 14.41 -8.43 -27.00
N ARG A 73 15.69 -8.66 -26.69
CA ARG A 73 16.14 -8.77 -25.29
C ARG A 73 16.14 -7.41 -24.64
N SER A 74 15.45 -7.30 -23.51
CA SER A 74 15.39 -6.08 -22.71
C SER A 74 16.60 -5.91 -21.76
N VAL A 75 17.56 -6.85 -21.82
CA VAL A 75 18.70 -6.91 -20.89
C VAL A 75 19.55 -5.63 -20.97
N GLU A 76 19.86 -5.16 -22.17
CA GLU A 76 20.66 -3.95 -22.38
C GLU A 76 19.95 -2.70 -21.86
N ALA A 77 18.63 -2.61 -22.07
CA ALA A 77 17.83 -1.52 -21.54
C ALA A 77 17.85 -1.52 -19.99
N VAL A 78 17.69 -2.69 -19.39
CA VAL A 78 17.76 -2.83 -17.93
C VAL A 78 19.17 -2.52 -17.40
N ARG A 79 20.24 -2.90 -18.09
CA ARG A 79 21.60 -2.51 -17.72
C ARG A 79 21.77 -0.99 -17.72
N ARG A 80 21.31 -0.29 -18.75
CA ARG A 80 21.35 1.18 -18.81
C ARG A 80 20.54 1.84 -17.68
N ILE A 81 19.40 1.26 -17.32
CA ILE A 81 18.63 1.71 -16.15
C ILE A 81 19.46 1.54 -14.88
N ARG A 82 20.12 0.38 -14.69
CA ARG A 82 20.95 0.10 -13.52
C ARG A 82 22.19 1.00 -13.42
N GLU A 83 22.80 1.36 -14.53
CA GLU A 83 23.94 2.27 -14.57
C GLU A 83 23.58 3.68 -14.07
N LYS A 84 22.34 4.10 -14.27
CA LYS A 84 21.84 5.43 -13.88
C LYS A 84 21.18 5.47 -12.51
N GLU A 85 20.52 4.39 -12.13
CA GLU A 85 19.80 4.25 -10.86
C GLU A 85 20.19 2.94 -10.18
N ASP A 86 21.22 3.01 -9.35
CA ASP A 86 21.60 1.88 -8.51
C ASP A 86 20.65 1.77 -7.32
N GLY A 87 19.91 0.67 -7.24
CA GLY A 87 19.15 0.31 -6.05
C GLY A 87 17.64 0.20 -6.18
N THR A 88 16.98 0.68 -7.23
CA THR A 88 15.52 0.45 -7.40
C THR A 88 15.20 -1.04 -7.45
N PRO A 89 14.36 -1.58 -6.53
CA PRO A 89 13.97 -2.97 -6.55
C PRO A 89 13.40 -3.39 -7.90
N LEU A 90 13.87 -4.53 -8.41
CA LEU A 90 13.52 -5.04 -9.75
C LEU A 90 13.06 -6.48 -9.65
N ILE A 91 11.90 -6.77 -10.21
CA ILE A 91 11.38 -8.12 -10.42
C ILE A 91 11.29 -8.37 -11.92
N PHE A 92 11.85 -9.48 -12.39
CA PHE A 92 11.57 -9.96 -13.74
C PHE A 92 10.35 -10.88 -13.74
N LEU A 93 9.44 -10.64 -14.69
CA LEU A 93 8.28 -11.48 -14.94
C LEU A 93 8.28 -11.87 -16.43
N THR A 94 8.82 -13.05 -16.77
CA THR A 94 9.10 -13.43 -18.15
C THR A 94 8.67 -14.88 -18.44
N ALA A 95 8.39 -15.19 -19.70
CA ALA A 95 8.13 -16.55 -20.14
C ALA A 95 9.42 -17.39 -20.30
N ASN A 96 10.58 -16.73 -20.46
CA ASN A 96 11.85 -17.41 -20.70
C ASN A 96 12.54 -17.79 -19.38
N ARG A 97 13.14 -18.98 -19.32
CA ARG A 97 13.87 -19.49 -18.15
C ARG A 97 15.38 -19.30 -18.24
N GLU A 98 15.89 -19.01 -19.41
CA GLU A 98 17.33 -19.03 -19.69
C GLU A 98 18.07 -17.82 -19.07
N TYR A 99 17.37 -16.71 -18.85
CA TYR A 99 17.96 -15.47 -18.34
C TYR A 99 18.02 -15.35 -16.80
N ALA A 100 17.75 -16.45 -16.09
CA ALA A 100 17.79 -16.43 -14.64
C ALA A 100 19.19 -16.08 -14.09
N VAL A 101 20.26 -16.53 -14.76
CA VAL A 101 21.65 -16.22 -14.35
C VAL A 101 21.95 -14.74 -14.56
N GLU A 102 21.58 -14.17 -15.71
CA GLU A 102 21.79 -12.76 -16.02
C GLU A 102 21.01 -11.83 -15.05
N SER A 103 19.87 -12.29 -14.50
CA SER A 103 19.10 -11.54 -13.53
C SER A 103 19.85 -11.31 -12.21
N TYR A 104 20.74 -12.21 -11.82
CA TYR A 104 21.62 -12.05 -10.66
C TYR A 104 22.63 -10.91 -10.87
N GLU A 105 23.19 -10.77 -12.07
CA GLU A 105 24.13 -9.69 -12.40
C GLU A 105 23.45 -8.30 -12.32
N MET A 106 22.13 -8.25 -12.50
CA MET A 106 21.35 -7.01 -12.41
C MET A 106 20.77 -6.74 -11.02
N ASN A 107 21.19 -7.47 -9.98
CA ASN A 107 20.67 -7.36 -8.62
C ASN A 107 19.13 -7.39 -8.56
N ALA A 108 18.50 -8.29 -9.34
CA ALA A 108 17.06 -8.45 -9.31
C ALA A 108 16.60 -9.02 -7.96
N LEU A 109 15.53 -8.44 -7.42
CA LEU A 109 14.88 -8.92 -6.19
C LEU A 109 14.28 -10.31 -6.38
N ASP A 110 13.72 -10.58 -7.56
CA ASP A 110 13.19 -11.89 -7.94
C ASP A 110 13.12 -12.06 -9.44
N TYR A 111 13.05 -13.34 -9.85
CA TYR A 111 12.86 -13.79 -11.22
C TYR A 111 11.67 -14.71 -11.29
N MET A 112 10.56 -14.23 -11.83
CA MET A 112 9.28 -14.95 -11.88
C MET A 112 9.02 -15.43 -13.31
N ILE A 113 8.63 -16.70 -13.42
CA ILE A 113 8.22 -17.29 -14.71
C ILE A 113 6.72 -17.11 -14.88
N LYS A 114 6.30 -16.63 -16.06
CA LYS A 114 4.89 -16.59 -16.46
C LYS A 114 4.32 -18.02 -16.55
N PRO A 115 3.05 -18.26 -16.18
CA PRO A 115 2.08 -17.27 -15.74
C PRO A 115 2.35 -16.74 -14.32
N LEU A 116 1.93 -15.49 -14.05
CA LEU A 116 2.10 -14.84 -12.76
C LEU A 116 1.47 -15.68 -11.63
N LYS A 117 2.28 -16.04 -10.65
CA LYS A 117 1.82 -16.66 -9.39
C LYS A 117 1.61 -15.57 -8.35
N LYS A 118 0.35 -15.23 -8.08
CA LYS A 118 -0.03 -14.13 -7.17
C LYS A 118 0.62 -14.27 -5.79
N GLU A 119 0.65 -15.48 -5.23
CA GLU A 119 1.21 -15.76 -3.91
C GLU A 119 2.71 -15.43 -3.84
N ARG A 120 3.45 -15.71 -4.93
CA ARG A 120 4.87 -15.37 -5.01
C ARG A 120 5.09 -13.87 -5.10
N LEU A 121 4.28 -13.17 -5.90
CA LEU A 121 4.31 -11.71 -5.98
C LEU A 121 4.02 -11.09 -4.62
N VAL A 122 2.93 -11.48 -3.96
CA VAL A 122 2.55 -11.00 -2.63
C VAL A 122 3.70 -11.19 -1.64
N LYS A 123 4.32 -12.37 -1.58
CA LYS A 123 5.46 -12.63 -0.70
C LYS A 123 6.63 -11.65 -0.95
N ARG A 124 6.90 -11.28 -2.21
CA ARG A 124 7.97 -10.32 -2.53
C ARG A 124 7.58 -8.88 -2.19
N LEU A 125 6.33 -8.52 -2.48
CA LEU A 125 5.80 -7.21 -2.09
C LEU A 125 5.82 -7.04 -0.56
N ASP A 126 5.46 -8.07 0.19
CA ASP A 126 5.56 -8.06 1.65
C ASP A 126 6.99 -7.86 2.15
N GLN A 127 7.97 -8.49 1.53
CA GLN A 127 9.37 -8.31 1.89
C GLN A 127 9.85 -6.89 1.58
N LEU A 128 9.47 -6.35 0.42
CA LEU A 128 9.88 -5.03 -0.04
C LEU A 128 9.17 -3.92 0.75
N PHE A 129 7.86 -4.04 0.88
CA PHE A 129 7.01 -3.03 1.50
C PHE A 129 6.67 -3.37 2.95
N LYS A 130 7.43 -4.25 3.61
CA LYS A 130 7.24 -4.49 5.04
C LYS A 130 7.25 -3.15 5.77
N ARG A 131 6.05 -2.57 5.97
CA ARG A 131 5.91 -1.67 7.09
C ARG A 131 6.41 -2.45 8.30
N LYS A 132 7.29 -1.85 9.08
CA LYS A 132 7.30 -2.18 10.50
C LYS A 132 5.86 -1.96 10.92
N ASN A 133 5.07 -3.03 11.07
CA ASN A 133 3.70 -2.87 11.55
C ASN A 133 3.86 -2.26 12.94
N PRO A 134 3.64 -0.96 13.12
CA PRO A 134 3.90 -0.32 14.38
C PRO A 134 3.04 -1.03 15.40
N ARG A 135 3.58 -1.25 16.59
CA ARG A 135 2.88 -1.94 17.64
C ARG A 135 2.42 -0.94 18.68
N PHE A 136 1.16 -1.00 19.01
CA PHE A 136 0.59 -0.32 20.16
C PHE A 136 1.02 -1.05 21.41
N SER A 137 1.71 -0.36 22.31
CA SER A 137 2.10 -0.91 23.61
C SER A 137 1.11 -0.48 24.68
N VAL A 138 0.66 -1.42 25.47
CA VAL A 138 -0.18 -1.15 26.63
C VAL A 138 0.33 -1.90 27.85
N ARG A 139 0.34 -1.25 29.00
CA ARG A 139 0.69 -1.89 30.27
C ARG A 139 -0.54 -2.59 30.83
N THR A 140 -0.45 -3.90 31.07
CA THR A 140 -1.50 -4.75 31.66
C THR A 140 -0.93 -5.46 32.89
N GLN A 141 -1.50 -5.24 34.06
CA GLN A 141 -1.19 -5.96 35.31
C GLN A 141 0.31 -6.19 35.61
N GLY A 142 1.18 -5.25 35.24
CA GLY A 142 2.61 -5.32 35.50
C GLY A 142 3.48 -5.58 34.27
N ASP A 143 2.94 -6.18 33.20
CA ASP A 143 3.62 -6.47 31.95
C ASP A 143 3.19 -5.55 30.82
N TYR A 144 3.94 -5.58 29.70
CA TYR A 144 3.57 -4.90 28.48
C TYR A 144 3.01 -5.90 27.46
N SER A 145 1.83 -5.57 26.94
CA SER A 145 1.27 -6.24 25.77
C SER A 145 1.45 -5.38 24.53
N TYR A 146 1.72 -6.02 23.38
CA TYR A 146 1.99 -5.35 22.11
C TYR A 146 1.01 -5.86 21.05
N TYR A 147 0.27 -4.93 20.45
CA TYR A 147 -0.71 -5.22 19.41
C TYR A 147 -0.32 -4.53 18.10
N GLY A 148 -0.34 -5.24 16.99
CA GLY A 148 -0.15 -4.64 15.68
C GLY A 148 -1.25 -3.60 15.41
N TYR A 149 -0.91 -2.48 14.78
CA TYR A 149 -1.91 -1.46 14.44
C TYR A 149 -2.99 -1.99 13.50
N ASP A 150 -2.67 -2.95 12.64
CA ASP A 150 -3.60 -3.68 11.78
C ASP A 150 -4.53 -4.64 12.53
N GLU A 151 -4.27 -4.91 13.81
CA GLU A 151 -5.14 -5.72 14.67
C GLU A 151 -6.15 -4.87 15.44
N LEU A 152 -5.95 -3.56 15.52
CA LEU A 152 -6.74 -2.64 16.34
C LEU A 152 -7.90 -2.04 15.54
N VAL A 153 -9.13 -2.21 16.03
CA VAL A 153 -10.35 -1.73 15.39
C VAL A 153 -10.77 -0.36 15.92
N TYR A 154 -10.86 -0.24 17.25
CA TYR A 154 -11.14 1.02 17.91
C TYR A 154 -10.69 0.99 19.36
N PHE A 155 -10.65 2.18 19.98
CA PHE A 155 -10.54 2.37 21.42
C PHE A 155 -11.79 3.06 21.93
N GLU A 156 -12.29 2.58 23.06
CA GLU A 156 -13.50 3.09 23.72
C GLU A 156 -13.22 3.47 25.17
N ALA A 157 -13.62 4.68 25.56
CA ALA A 157 -13.66 5.07 26.95
C ALA A 157 -15.04 4.76 27.53
N ARG A 158 -15.11 3.84 28.48
CA ARG A 158 -16.31 3.49 29.25
C ARG A 158 -15.94 3.26 30.71
N GLU A 159 -16.82 3.65 31.65
CA GLU A 159 -16.64 3.41 33.09
C GLU A 159 -15.28 3.87 33.64
N HIS A 160 -14.86 5.10 33.24
CA HIS A 160 -13.56 5.69 33.63
C HIS A 160 -12.33 4.92 33.18
N ARG A 161 -12.46 4.00 32.21
CA ARG A 161 -11.40 3.18 31.66
C ARG A 161 -11.42 3.22 30.14
N VAL A 162 -10.31 2.81 29.53
CA VAL A 162 -10.21 2.67 28.08
C VAL A 162 -10.01 1.19 27.73
N TYR A 163 -10.76 0.76 26.74
CA TYR A 163 -10.66 -0.59 26.16
C TYR A 163 -10.31 -0.49 24.70
N GLY A 164 -9.37 -1.33 24.26
CA GLY A 164 -9.06 -1.53 22.85
C GLY A 164 -9.78 -2.76 22.32
N ARG A 165 -10.40 -2.65 21.13
CA ARG A 165 -11.06 -3.74 20.41
C ARG A 165 -10.16 -4.24 19.30
N ARG A 166 -9.94 -5.55 19.25
CA ARG A 166 -9.16 -6.22 18.21
C ARG A 166 -10.07 -6.81 17.13
N LYS A 167 -9.48 -7.03 15.93
CA LYS A 167 -10.15 -7.65 14.78
C LYS A 167 -10.68 -9.07 15.05
N ASP A 168 -10.05 -9.81 15.99
CA ASP A 168 -10.51 -11.14 16.42
C ASP A 168 -11.67 -11.09 17.43
N GLY A 169 -12.19 -9.91 17.72
CA GLY A 169 -13.30 -9.71 18.62
C GLY A 169 -12.91 -9.59 20.10
N ARG A 170 -11.65 -9.81 20.46
CA ARG A 170 -11.18 -9.67 21.83
C ARG A 170 -11.02 -8.21 22.22
N GLU A 171 -11.21 -7.92 23.48
CA GLU A 171 -10.94 -6.62 24.09
C GLU A 171 -9.78 -6.72 25.08
N PHE A 172 -9.06 -5.61 25.22
CA PHE A 172 -8.05 -5.45 26.24
C PHE A 172 -8.21 -4.10 26.93
N LYS A 173 -7.84 -4.07 28.21
CA LYS A 173 -7.93 -2.85 29.01
C LYS A 173 -6.65 -2.05 28.89
N CYS A 174 -6.78 -0.75 28.63
CA CYS A 174 -5.67 0.19 28.62
C CYS A 174 -5.49 0.85 29.99
N SER A 175 -4.27 1.00 30.44
CA SER A 175 -3.93 1.80 31.62
C SER A 175 -3.90 3.31 31.34
N GLN A 176 -3.83 3.69 30.07
CA GLN A 176 -3.77 5.06 29.58
C GLN A 176 -5.18 5.61 29.32
N ASN A 177 -5.32 6.93 29.42
CA ASN A 177 -6.53 7.61 28.95
C ASN A 177 -6.52 7.77 27.42
N LEU A 178 -7.69 8.06 26.83
CA LEU A 178 -7.82 8.21 25.38
C LEU A 178 -6.94 9.32 24.80
N GLY A 179 -6.65 10.38 25.53
CA GLY A 179 -5.78 11.46 25.05
C GLY A 179 -4.34 11.01 24.86
N ARG A 180 -3.81 10.21 25.79
CA ARG A 180 -2.46 9.62 25.65
C ARG A 180 -2.40 8.56 24.53
N ILE A 181 -3.47 7.79 24.36
CA ILE A 181 -3.57 6.84 23.23
C ILE A 181 -3.60 7.60 21.90
N GLU A 182 -4.37 8.67 21.81
CA GLU A 182 -4.42 9.54 20.64
C GLU A 182 -3.04 10.12 20.30
N GLU A 183 -2.28 10.56 21.29
CA GLU A 183 -0.92 11.06 21.09
C GLU A 183 0.04 9.98 20.63
N GLN A 184 -0.04 8.77 21.19
CA GLN A 184 0.78 7.62 20.79
C GLN A 184 0.49 7.19 19.33
N LEU A 185 -0.74 7.36 18.86
CA LEU A 185 -1.20 6.97 17.53
C LEU A 185 -1.17 8.13 16.51
N ARG A 186 -0.75 9.32 16.91
CA ARG A 186 -0.84 10.57 16.16
C ARG A 186 -0.21 10.51 14.76
N GLU A 187 0.94 9.85 14.66
CA GLU A 187 1.71 9.75 13.40
C GLU A 187 1.11 8.75 12.41
N ASP A 188 0.09 8.00 12.82
CA ASP A 188 -0.53 7.02 11.94
C ASP A 188 -1.94 7.49 11.51
N PRO A 189 -2.14 7.82 10.22
CA PRO A 189 -3.39 8.41 9.74
C PRO A 189 -4.60 7.48 9.83
N ARG A 190 -4.38 6.19 10.10
CA ARG A 190 -5.47 5.22 10.31
C ARG A 190 -6.32 5.57 11.53
N PHE A 191 -5.73 6.15 12.57
CA PHE A 191 -6.42 6.36 13.84
C PHE A 191 -7.03 7.75 13.93
N TYR A 192 -8.35 7.77 14.03
CA TYR A 192 -9.14 9.00 14.02
C TYR A 192 -9.99 9.18 15.29
N ARG A 193 -9.86 10.35 15.94
CA ARG A 193 -10.69 10.70 17.11
C ARG A 193 -12.08 11.18 16.68
N CYS A 194 -13.00 10.25 16.46
CA CYS A 194 -14.36 10.56 15.99
C CYS A 194 -15.30 11.07 17.10
N HIS A 195 -15.03 10.71 18.36
CA HIS A 195 -15.84 11.08 19.52
C HIS A 195 -14.96 11.31 20.75
N ARG A 196 -15.51 12.02 21.78
CA ARG A 196 -14.80 12.18 23.05
C ARG A 196 -14.43 10.84 23.71
N GLY A 197 -15.23 9.81 23.47
CA GLY A 197 -15.07 8.47 24.00
C GLY A 197 -14.50 7.45 23.02
N TYR A 198 -14.17 7.83 21.75
CA TYR A 198 -13.74 6.86 20.74
C TYR A 198 -12.60 7.36 19.86
N ILE A 199 -11.64 6.48 19.63
CA ILE A 199 -10.67 6.55 18.54
C ILE A 199 -10.92 5.34 17.65
N VAL A 200 -11.16 5.53 16.36
CA VAL A 200 -11.44 4.47 15.40
C VAL A 200 -10.28 4.29 14.43
N ASN A 201 -10.02 3.06 14.04
CA ASN A 201 -9.14 2.76 12.91
C ASN A 201 -9.97 2.83 11.62
N LEU A 202 -9.63 3.77 10.75
CA LEU A 202 -10.35 4.07 9.51
C LEU A 202 -10.32 2.91 8.50
N ASP A 203 -9.33 2.00 8.59
CA ASP A 203 -9.26 0.78 7.77
C ASP A 203 -10.44 -0.17 7.99
N TYR A 204 -11.10 -0.05 9.14
CA TYR A 204 -12.26 -0.85 9.49
C TYR A 204 -13.58 -0.14 9.22
N VAL A 205 -13.59 1.14 8.84
CA VAL A 205 -14.83 1.88 8.56
C VAL A 205 -15.35 1.50 7.17
N GLU A 206 -16.59 1.04 7.10
CA GLU A 206 -17.29 0.73 5.85
C GLU A 206 -18.20 1.87 5.41
N GLN A 207 -18.93 2.46 6.37
CA GLN A 207 -19.88 3.51 6.07
C GLN A 207 -20.01 4.51 7.23
N ILE A 208 -20.27 5.78 6.90
CA ILE A 208 -20.60 6.83 7.85
C ILE A 208 -22.04 7.29 7.64
N ARG A 209 -22.95 6.82 8.47
CA ARG A 209 -24.39 7.15 8.49
C ARG A 209 -24.71 8.02 9.72
N GLU A 210 -25.60 7.59 10.61
CA GLU A 210 -25.86 8.19 11.93
C GLU A 210 -24.80 7.74 12.94
N VAL A 211 -24.16 6.63 12.68
CA VAL A 211 -22.98 6.08 13.35
C VAL A 211 -21.95 5.68 12.31
N MET A 212 -20.71 5.47 12.69
CA MET A 212 -19.73 4.78 11.86
C MET A 212 -20.03 3.28 11.92
N LEU A 213 -20.27 2.67 10.76
CA LEU A 213 -20.39 1.23 10.59
C LEU A 213 -19.01 0.69 10.24
N LEU A 214 -18.54 -0.27 11.01
CA LEU A 214 -17.26 -0.91 10.83
C LEU A 214 -17.45 -2.38 10.41
N LYS A 215 -16.42 -2.96 9.86
CA LYS A 215 -16.36 -4.38 9.52
C LYS A 215 -16.80 -5.25 10.70
N GLY A 216 -17.61 -6.28 10.43
CA GLY A 216 -18.16 -7.16 11.46
C GLY A 216 -19.34 -6.55 12.22
N ASP A 217 -20.13 -5.70 11.56
CA ASP A 217 -21.36 -5.08 12.10
C ASP A 217 -21.15 -4.24 13.37
N LEU A 218 -19.92 -3.79 13.62
CA LEU A 218 -19.60 -2.95 14.74
C LEU A 218 -20.07 -1.50 14.48
N ARG A 219 -20.52 -0.83 15.54
CA ARG A 219 -21.07 0.54 15.47
C ARG A 219 -20.33 1.46 16.42
N VAL A 220 -19.75 2.52 15.91
CA VAL A 220 -19.04 3.52 16.70
C VAL A 220 -19.75 4.87 16.56
N PRO A 221 -20.17 5.49 17.68
CA PRO A 221 -20.77 6.82 17.65
C PRO A 221 -19.73 7.88 17.32
N TYR A 222 -20.17 8.95 16.68
CA TYR A 222 -19.34 10.11 16.43
C TYR A 222 -20.10 11.42 16.74
N ARG A 223 -19.39 12.55 16.76
CA ARG A 223 -20.02 13.85 17.02
C ARG A 223 -20.84 14.31 15.83
N LEU A 224 -22.17 14.23 15.90
CA LEU A 224 -23.09 14.60 14.81
C LEU A 224 -22.87 16.01 14.26
N ARG A 225 -22.53 17.00 15.12
CA ARG A 225 -22.21 18.36 14.70
C ARG A 225 -20.98 18.43 13.77
N ASN A 226 -20.14 17.43 13.79
CA ASN A 226 -18.93 17.34 12.95
C ASN A 226 -19.10 16.36 11.76
N LYS A 227 -20.33 15.90 11.49
CA LYS A 227 -20.63 14.87 10.46
C LYS A 227 -20.01 15.19 9.11
N ARG A 228 -20.11 16.45 8.66
CA ARG A 228 -19.53 16.89 7.38
C ARG A 228 -18.00 16.75 7.38
N LYS A 229 -17.35 17.30 8.40
CA LYS A 229 -15.88 17.24 8.53
C LYS A 229 -15.39 15.79 8.63
N ILE A 230 -16.05 14.95 9.41
CA ILE A 230 -15.69 13.53 9.58
C ILE A 230 -15.79 12.79 8.24
N LYS A 231 -16.83 13.06 7.44
CA LYS A 231 -16.96 12.49 6.10
C LYS A 231 -15.86 12.98 5.15
N GLU A 232 -15.54 14.28 5.18
CA GLU A 232 -14.47 14.87 4.38
C GLU A 232 -13.10 14.28 4.76
N ASP A 233 -12.80 14.16 6.05
CA ASP A 233 -11.56 13.57 6.56
C ASP A 233 -11.46 12.08 6.19
N TYR A 234 -12.57 11.32 6.31
CA TYR A 234 -12.62 9.92 5.88
C TYR A 234 -12.46 9.78 4.36
N GLN A 235 -13.15 10.61 3.56
CA GLN A 235 -12.98 10.60 2.11
C GLN A 235 -11.54 10.92 1.71
N ARG A 236 -10.92 11.90 2.36
CA ARG A 236 -9.50 12.20 2.16
C ARG A 236 -8.64 11.00 2.48
N TYR A 237 -8.82 10.39 3.65
CA TYR A 237 -8.11 9.18 4.04
C TYR A 237 -8.26 8.06 3.01
N VAL A 238 -9.50 7.80 2.55
CA VAL A 238 -9.80 6.79 1.53
C VAL A 238 -9.15 7.15 0.19
N THR A 239 -9.21 8.42 -0.22
CA THR A 239 -8.60 8.90 -1.47
C THR A 239 -7.07 8.80 -1.42
N GLU A 240 -6.45 9.18 -0.31
CA GLU A 240 -5.00 9.11 -0.10
C GLU A 240 -4.49 7.67 0.06
N ASN A 241 -5.37 6.72 0.43
CA ASN A 241 -5.05 5.31 0.62
C ASN A 241 -5.69 4.38 -0.43
N ILE A 242 -6.42 4.91 -1.42
CA ILE A 242 -6.95 4.16 -2.56
C ILE A 242 -5.97 4.17 -3.74
N CYS A 243 -5.98 3.07 -4.46
CA CYS A 243 -5.20 2.84 -5.67
C CYS A 243 -5.55 3.81 -6.79
N PHE A 244 -4.58 4.56 -7.30
CA PHE A 244 -4.68 5.25 -8.57
C PHE A 244 -3.92 4.46 -9.65
N LEU A 245 -4.64 3.95 -10.63
CA LEU A 245 -4.06 3.41 -11.85
C LEU A 245 -3.88 4.57 -12.83
N LYS A 246 -2.63 4.97 -13.09
CA LYS A 246 -2.32 5.85 -14.23
C LYS A 246 -2.06 4.96 -15.44
N GLU A 247 -2.84 5.15 -16.50
CA GLU A 247 -2.49 4.61 -17.81
C GLU A 247 -1.27 5.38 -18.33
N GLY A 248 -0.18 4.66 -18.57
CA GLY A 248 0.98 5.20 -19.25
C GLY A 248 0.56 5.67 -20.64
N LYS A 249 1.15 6.76 -21.12
CA LYS A 249 0.95 7.27 -22.48
C LYS A 249 1.33 6.18 -23.49
N GLY A 250 0.37 5.33 -23.83
CA GLY A 250 0.45 4.49 -25.00
C GLY A 250 0.48 5.41 -26.23
N SER A 251 1.36 5.15 -27.17
CA SER A 251 1.47 5.86 -28.43
C SER A 251 0.11 5.97 -29.10
N GLY A 252 -0.52 7.13 -29.01
CA GLY A 252 -1.64 7.45 -29.87
C GLY A 252 -1.16 7.36 -31.31
N LYS A 253 -1.58 6.36 -32.05
CA LYS A 253 -1.55 6.37 -33.51
C LYS A 253 -2.23 7.64 -33.97
N ARG A 254 -1.47 8.65 -34.35
CA ARG A 254 -1.95 9.64 -35.30
C ARG A 254 -2.02 8.93 -36.64
N MET A 255 -3.21 8.49 -37.03
CA MET A 255 -3.53 8.35 -38.45
C MET A 255 -3.63 9.77 -38.99
N GLY A 256 -2.72 10.13 -39.87
CA GLY A 256 -2.83 11.16 -40.87
C GLY A 256 -3.15 10.50 -42.19
#